data_f7b5847e49aac50926ff6f5c1a6c28b3
#
_entry.id   f7b5847e49aac50926ff6f5c1a6c28b3
#
_cell.length_a   1.000
_cell.length_b   1.000
_cell.length_c   1.000
_cell.angle_alpha   90.00
_cell.angle_beta   90.00
_cell.angle_gamma   90.00
#
_symmetry.space_group_name_H-M   'P 1'
#
loop_
_entity.id
_entity.type
_entity.pdbx_description
1 polymer ?
#
loop_
_entity_poly.entity_id
_entity_poly.type
_entity_poly.pdbx_seq_one_letter_code
_entity_poly.pdbx_strand_id
1 'polypeptide(L)'
;MATKAIVGEKVGMTQIWDDQHRAIPVTVVRVAPVRIVQVKTPEREGYAALQVTWGHRRSSTLTKPEQGHFDRAGVDPGRRLVELRIDDASDYEVGQQLTADLLQAGELVDAIAVSKGKGFAGGMKRHNFKGQGASHGNHKKHRSPGSIGACATPSRVFKGTRMAGRMGGQQVTTLNLEIVQADPERELILVKGAVPGPRGGIVVLRDAVKAPLVKGGRTS
;
A
#
# COMPACT_ATOMS: atom_id res chain seq x y z
N MET A 1 2.02 -15.10 -5.72
CA MET A 1 1.90 -13.95 -4.80
C MET A 1 3.23 -13.21 -4.78
N ALA A 2 3.68 -12.64 -3.69
CA ALA A 2 4.97 -11.97 -3.64
C ALA A 2 6.01 -12.88 -2.98
N THR A 3 7.26 -12.84 -3.43
CA THR A 3 8.38 -13.56 -2.80
C THR A 3 9.02 -12.74 -1.70
N LYS A 4 9.03 -11.42 -1.86
CA LYS A 4 9.60 -10.45 -0.92
C LYS A 4 8.58 -9.37 -0.58
N ALA A 5 8.52 -8.96 0.68
CA ALA A 5 7.72 -7.83 1.11
C ALA A 5 8.32 -7.15 2.35
N ILE A 6 8.19 -5.83 2.44
CA ILE A 6 8.69 -5.06 3.56
C ILE A 6 7.75 -3.88 3.88
N VAL A 7 7.79 -3.41 5.12
CA VAL A 7 6.99 -2.27 5.59
C VAL A 7 7.89 -1.06 5.79
N GLY A 8 7.42 0.10 5.34
CA GLY A 8 8.09 1.37 5.57
C GLY A 8 7.11 2.51 5.84
N GLU A 9 7.64 3.67 6.11
CA GLU A 9 6.90 4.92 6.29
C GLU A 9 7.23 5.90 5.16
N LYS A 10 6.22 6.47 4.54
CA LYS A 10 6.40 7.49 3.50
C LYS A 10 6.94 8.79 4.11
N VAL A 11 8.16 9.17 3.79
CA VAL A 11 8.77 10.43 4.22
C VAL A 11 8.26 11.60 3.37
N GLY A 12 8.29 11.43 2.05
CA GLY A 12 7.89 12.48 1.12
C GLY A 12 8.24 12.14 -0.31
N MET A 13 8.24 13.16 -1.15
CA MET A 13 8.73 13.05 -2.53
C MET A 13 9.85 14.06 -2.76
N THR A 14 10.80 13.67 -3.60
CA THR A 14 11.88 14.50 -4.09
C THR A 14 12.18 14.14 -5.54
N GLN A 15 13.20 14.71 -6.12
CA GLN A 15 13.72 14.35 -7.43
C GLN A 15 15.20 14.02 -7.32
N ILE A 16 15.65 13.12 -8.15
CA ILE A 16 17.04 12.78 -8.39
C ILE A 16 17.34 12.94 -9.89
N TRP A 17 18.60 12.96 -10.24
CA TRP A 17 19.02 13.13 -11.63
C TRP A 17 19.65 11.82 -12.12
N ASP A 18 19.32 11.41 -13.33
CA ASP A 18 19.99 10.29 -13.97
C ASP A 18 21.30 10.75 -14.66
N ASP A 19 22.05 9.79 -15.19
CA ASP A 19 23.31 10.06 -15.90
C ASP A 19 23.12 10.91 -17.18
N GLN A 20 21.90 11.01 -17.65
CA GLN A 20 21.51 11.84 -18.80
C GLN A 20 20.95 13.21 -18.38
N HIS A 21 21.16 13.63 -17.12
CA HIS A 21 20.66 14.87 -16.53
C HIS A 21 19.13 15.04 -16.58
N ARG A 22 18.36 13.95 -16.63
CA ARG A 22 16.89 13.98 -16.56
C ARG A 22 16.44 13.87 -15.11
N ALA A 23 15.50 14.70 -14.73
CA ALA A 23 14.89 14.65 -13.39
C ALA A 23 13.96 13.44 -13.26
N ILE A 24 14.25 12.56 -12.32
CA ILE A 24 13.42 11.41 -11.96
C ILE A 24 12.69 11.74 -10.67
N PRO A 25 11.34 11.83 -10.67
CA PRO A 25 10.59 12.02 -9.43
C PRO A 25 10.61 10.73 -8.62
N VAL A 26 10.95 10.83 -7.34
CA VAL A 26 11.02 9.68 -6.43
C VAL A 26 10.25 9.95 -5.15
N THR A 27 9.65 8.89 -4.63
CA THR A 27 9.10 8.86 -3.27
C THR A 27 10.13 8.22 -2.34
N VAL A 28 10.43 8.91 -1.25
CA VAL A 28 11.32 8.40 -0.20
C VAL A 28 10.49 7.63 0.81
N VAL A 29 10.80 6.35 0.99
CA VAL A 29 10.20 5.46 1.98
C VAL A 29 11.28 5.10 3.00
N ARG A 30 11.03 5.41 4.27
CA ARG A 30 11.90 5.00 5.37
C ARG A 30 11.52 3.59 5.80
N VAL A 31 12.48 2.70 5.79
CA VAL A 31 12.35 1.29 6.17
C VAL A 31 13.24 1.05 7.39
N ALA A 32 12.73 1.43 8.57
CA ALA A 32 13.39 1.06 9.82
C ALA A 32 13.41 -0.47 9.97
N PRO A 33 14.37 -1.05 10.72
CA PRO A 33 14.45 -2.49 10.91
C PRO A 33 13.12 -3.10 11.33
N VAL A 34 12.61 -4.02 10.51
CA VAL A 34 11.31 -4.69 10.68
C VAL A 34 11.55 -6.04 11.32
N ARG A 35 10.92 -6.30 12.48
CA ARG A 35 11.09 -7.55 13.24
C ARG A 35 9.94 -8.49 12.97
N ILE A 36 10.25 -9.76 12.76
CA ILE A 36 9.25 -10.82 12.57
C ILE A 36 8.75 -11.27 13.95
N VAL A 37 7.43 -11.17 14.16
CA VAL A 37 6.76 -11.56 15.41
C VAL A 37 6.18 -12.97 15.31
N GLN A 38 5.69 -13.33 14.11
CA GLN A 38 5.13 -14.66 13.87
C GLN A 38 5.31 -15.02 12.41
N VAL A 39 5.69 -16.28 12.18
CA VAL A 39 5.68 -16.90 10.86
C VAL A 39 4.39 -17.73 10.76
N LYS A 40 3.59 -17.46 9.74
CA LYS A 40 2.34 -18.17 9.45
C LYS A 40 2.54 -19.15 8.31
N THR A 41 2.14 -20.40 8.54
CA THR A 41 2.28 -21.49 7.57
C THR A 41 0.92 -21.95 7.07
N PRO A 42 0.85 -22.47 5.82
CA PRO A 42 -0.40 -22.97 5.26
C PRO A 42 -1.05 -24.10 6.07
N GLU A 43 -0.23 -24.91 6.72
CA GLU A 43 -0.69 -26.06 7.52
C GLU A 43 -1.51 -25.63 8.74
N ARG A 44 -1.11 -24.53 9.36
CA ARG A 44 -1.70 -24.07 10.62
C ARG A 44 -2.73 -22.97 10.43
N GLU A 45 -2.41 -21.97 9.63
CA GLU A 45 -3.24 -20.77 9.41
C GLU A 45 -3.98 -20.79 8.05
N GLY A 46 -3.68 -21.73 7.17
CA GLY A 46 -4.28 -21.85 5.84
C GLY A 46 -3.65 -20.95 4.77
N TYR A 47 -2.62 -20.17 5.11
CA TYR A 47 -1.86 -19.32 4.20
C TYR A 47 -0.46 -19.00 4.74
N ALA A 48 0.46 -18.66 3.84
CA ALA A 48 1.81 -18.24 4.21
C ALA A 48 1.88 -16.71 4.36
N ALA A 49 2.43 -16.25 5.49
CA ALA A 49 2.64 -14.83 5.76
C ALA A 49 3.65 -14.62 6.90
N LEU A 50 4.28 -13.45 6.90
CA LEU A 50 5.07 -12.95 8.02
C LEU A 50 4.28 -11.88 8.75
N GLN A 51 4.03 -12.07 10.03
CA GLN A 51 3.54 -11.00 10.88
C GLN A 51 4.72 -10.22 11.42
N VAL A 52 4.76 -8.94 11.10
CA VAL A 52 5.92 -8.09 11.36
C VAL A 52 5.54 -6.83 12.15
N THR A 53 6.54 -6.29 12.84
CA THR A 53 6.45 -5.02 13.55
C THR A 53 7.69 -4.17 13.32
N TRP A 54 7.57 -2.86 13.49
CA TRP A 54 8.69 -1.92 13.39
C TRP A 54 8.55 -0.76 14.37
N GLY A 55 9.64 -0.03 14.58
CA GLY A 55 9.69 1.08 15.52
C GLY A 55 9.58 0.61 16.96
N HIS A 56 9.16 1.50 17.85
CA HIS A 56 9.02 1.23 19.28
C HIS A 56 7.69 1.73 19.82
N ARG A 57 7.06 0.97 20.71
CA ARG A 57 5.88 1.33 21.47
C ARG A 57 6.07 0.90 22.92
N ARG A 58 5.72 1.78 23.87
CA ARG A 58 5.83 1.48 25.31
C ARG A 58 4.91 0.32 25.68
N SER A 59 5.42 -0.67 26.41
CA SER A 59 4.65 -1.84 26.85
C SER A 59 3.41 -1.46 27.68
N SER A 60 3.48 -0.37 28.47
CA SER A 60 2.35 0.13 29.25
C SER A 60 1.15 0.61 28.42
N THR A 61 1.34 0.85 27.11
CA THR A 61 0.27 1.27 26.19
C THR A 61 -0.35 0.11 25.41
N LEU A 62 0.15 -1.11 25.60
CA LEU A 62 -0.37 -2.33 24.99
C LEU A 62 -1.49 -2.91 25.84
N THR A 63 -2.43 -3.56 25.18
CA THR A 63 -3.39 -4.43 25.86
C THR A 63 -2.69 -5.72 26.34
N LYS A 64 -3.19 -6.35 27.39
CA LYS A 64 -2.61 -7.62 27.90
C LYS A 64 -2.47 -8.72 26.82
N PRO A 65 -3.45 -8.93 25.92
CA PRO A 65 -3.29 -9.90 24.82
C PRO A 65 -2.17 -9.53 23.86
N GLU A 66 -2.04 -8.25 23.49
CA GLU A 66 -0.95 -7.79 22.61
C GLU A 66 0.40 -7.98 23.29
N GLN A 67 0.52 -7.66 24.58
CA GLN A 67 1.75 -7.86 25.35
C GLN A 67 2.14 -9.34 25.38
N GLY A 68 1.21 -10.25 25.75
CA GLY A 68 1.47 -11.68 25.74
C GLY A 68 1.87 -12.23 24.35
N HIS A 69 1.39 -11.62 23.26
CA HIS A 69 1.79 -11.98 21.91
C HIS A 69 3.25 -11.62 21.61
N PHE A 70 3.70 -10.41 22.00
CA PHE A 70 5.11 -10.00 21.88
C PHE A 70 6.03 -10.77 22.82
N ASP A 71 5.61 -10.99 24.06
CA ASP A 71 6.36 -11.75 25.06
C ASP A 71 6.62 -13.19 24.59
N ARG A 72 5.60 -13.83 23.99
CA ARG A 72 5.74 -15.18 23.41
C ARG A 72 6.74 -15.21 22.26
N ALA A 73 6.79 -14.14 21.45
CA ALA A 73 7.71 -14.03 20.35
C ALA A 73 9.13 -13.62 20.78
N GLY A 74 9.31 -13.13 22.01
CA GLY A 74 10.57 -12.58 22.50
C GLY A 74 11.01 -11.31 21.73
N VAL A 75 10.04 -10.54 21.18
CA VAL A 75 10.29 -9.39 20.31
C VAL A 75 9.77 -8.11 20.98
N ASP A 76 10.57 -7.06 20.96
CA ASP A 76 10.15 -5.75 21.47
C ASP A 76 8.91 -5.21 20.75
N PRO A 77 7.93 -4.65 21.49
CA PRO A 77 6.73 -4.09 20.89
C PRO A 77 7.02 -2.95 19.92
N GLY A 78 6.47 -3.07 18.72
CA GLY A 78 6.52 -2.03 17.72
C GLY A 78 5.24 -1.21 17.61
N ARG A 79 5.22 -0.23 16.70
CA ARG A 79 4.10 0.71 16.51
C ARG A 79 2.81 0.02 16.06
N ARG A 80 2.92 -0.97 15.19
CA ARG A 80 1.79 -1.77 14.67
C ARG A 80 2.26 -3.16 14.24
N LEU A 81 1.33 -4.08 14.23
CA LEU A 81 1.47 -5.39 13.59
C LEU A 81 0.88 -5.32 12.17
N VAL A 82 1.62 -5.82 11.20
CA VAL A 82 1.19 -5.93 9.80
C VAL A 82 1.52 -7.33 9.31
N GLU A 83 0.66 -7.90 8.48
CA GLU A 83 0.93 -9.17 7.83
C GLU A 83 1.40 -8.96 6.39
N LEU A 84 2.54 -9.52 6.07
CA LEU A 84 3.12 -9.55 4.75
C LEU A 84 2.86 -10.94 4.17
N ARG A 85 1.94 -11.05 3.22
CA ARG A 85 1.67 -12.30 2.52
C ARG A 85 2.75 -12.57 1.50
N ILE A 86 3.41 -13.71 1.64
CA ILE A 86 4.47 -14.22 0.76
C ILE A 86 4.13 -15.63 0.30
N ASP A 87 4.81 -16.10 -0.75
CA ASP A 87 4.55 -17.44 -1.30
C ASP A 87 5.10 -18.54 -0.39
N ASP A 88 6.28 -18.32 0.17
CA ASP A 88 6.92 -19.22 1.12
C ASP A 88 7.47 -18.44 2.31
N ALA A 89 7.21 -18.95 3.50
CA ALA A 89 7.66 -18.39 4.75
C ALA A 89 8.67 -19.27 5.49
N SER A 90 9.11 -20.39 4.87
CA SER A 90 9.99 -21.39 5.51
C SER A 90 11.38 -20.86 5.84
N ASP A 91 11.87 -19.89 5.06
CA ASP A 91 13.21 -19.32 5.20
C ASP A 91 13.31 -18.24 6.29
N TYR A 92 12.19 -17.96 6.96
CA TYR A 92 12.12 -16.87 7.94
C TYR A 92 11.90 -17.39 9.35
N GLU A 93 12.56 -16.74 10.31
CA GLU A 93 12.46 -17.07 11.74
C GLU A 93 11.86 -15.92 12.56
N VAL A 94 11.22 -16.29 13.68
CA VAL A 94 10.71 -15.31 14.65
C VAL A 94 11.88 -14.57 15.30
N GLY A 95 11.79 -13.25 15.40
CA GLY A 95 12.87 -12.39 15.90
C GLY A 95 13.84 -11.90 14.83
N GLN A 96 13.86 -12.50 13.64
CA GLN A 96 14.68 -12.03 12.51
C GLN A 96 14.31 -10.60 12.13
N GLN A 97 15.31 -9.80 11.73
CA GLN A 97 15.12 -8.44 11.26
C GLN A 97 15.22 -8.39 9.73
N LEU A 98 14.28 -7.69 9.12
CA LEU A 98 14.28 -7.36 7.71
C LEU A 98 14.68 -5.90 7.55
N THR A 99 15.62 -5.61 6.66
CA THR A 99 16.17 -4.28 6.39
C THR A 99 15.95 -3.90 4.93
N ALA A 100 16.36 -2.69 4.54
CA ALA A 100 16.14 -2.17 3.18
C ALA A 100 16.90 -2.96 2.09
N ASP A 101 17.89 -3.76 2.44
CA ASP A 101 18.66 -4.63 1.56
C ASP A 101 17.85 -5.80 0.95
N LEU A 102 16.67 -6.10 1.51
CA LEU A 102 15.77 -7.09 0.95
C LEU A 102 15.37 -6.77 -0.49
N LEU A 103 15.31 -5.48 -0.84
CA LEU A 103 14.91 -4.98 -2.15
C LEU A 103 16.09 -4.26 -2.81
N GLN A 104 16.32 -4.54 -4.09
CA GLN A 104 17.47 -4.02 -4.83
C GLN A 104 17.07 -2.95 -5.84
N ALA A 105 18.02 -2.08 -6.22
CA ALA A 105 17.82 -1.11 -7.29
C ALA A 105 17.51 -1.81 -8.62
N GLY A 106 16.56 -1.28 -9.37
CA GLY A 106 16.08 -1.85 -10.63
C GLY A 106 14.94 -2.87 -10.47
N GLU A 107 14.67 -3.38 -9.27
CA GLU A 107 13.52 -4.26 -9.03
C GLU A 107 12.21 -3.49 -9.17
N LEU A 108 11.17 -4.17 -9.65
CA LEU A 108 9.81 -3.65 -9.72
C LEU A 108 9.02 -4.08 -8.50
N VAL A 109 8.36 -3.13 -7.87
CA VAL A 109 7.56 -3.35 -6.65
C VAL A 109 6.16 -2.80 -6.78
N ASP A 110 5.23 -3.41 -6.06
CA ASP A 110 3.89 -2.90 -5.82
C ASP A 110 3.86 -2.18 -4.47
N ALA A 111 3.45 -0.91 -4.47
CA ALA A 111 3.30 -0.12 -3.25
C ALA A 111 1.85 -0.11 -2.77
N ILE A 112 1.60 -0.65 -1.59
CA ILE A 112 0.28 -0.75 -0.98
C ILE A 112 0.21 0.22 0.21
N ALA A 113 -0.75 1.13 0.20
CA ALA A 113 -0.97 2.03 1.32
C ALA A 113 -2.41 2.54 1.38
N VAL A 114 -2.78 3.16 2.48
CA VAL A 114 -4.08 3.81 2.64
C VAL A 114 -4.03 5.20 2.02
N SER A 115 -4.88 5.47 1.03
CA SER A 115 -4.94 6.75 0.32
C SER A 115 -5.42 7.88 1.23
N LYS A 116 -5.08 9.13 0.88
CA LYS A 116 -5.59 10.31 1.59
C LYS A 116 -7.11 10.35 1.54
N GLY A 117 -7.76 10.53 2.68
CA GLY A 117 -9.21 10.73 2.76
C GLY A 117 -9.63 12.06 2.12
N LYS A 118 -10.77 12.04 1.41
CA LYS A 118 -11.38 13.22 0.77
C LYS A 118 -12.78 13.50 1.31
N GLY A 119 -13.16 12.83 2.41
CA GLY A 119 -14.47 12.95 3.03
C GLY A 119 -15.60 12.40 2.16
N PHE A 120 -16.81 12.93 2.37
CA PHE A 120 -17.97 12.63 1.51
C PHE A 120 -17.84 13.42 0.21
N ALA A 121 -17.92 12.76 -0.92
CA ALA A 121 -17.77 13.37 -2.24
C ALA A 121 -18.99 13.07 -3.12
N GLY A 122 -19.44 14.09 -3.85
CA GLY A 122 -20.51 13.96 -4.84
C GLY A 122 -20.09 13.14 -6.06
N GLY A 123 -21.07 12.73 -6.89
CA GLY A 123 -20.84 11.90 -8.06
C GLY A 123 -19.84 12.49 -9.06
N MET A 124 -19.80 13.80 -9.22
CA MET A 124 -18.84 14.46 -10.10
C MET A 124 -17.38 14.24 -9.64
N LYS A 125 -17.09 14.47 -8.35
CA LYS A 125 -15.74 14.28 -7.80
C LYS A 125 -15.34 12.81 -7.68
N ARG A 126 -16.31 11.95 -7.27
CA ARG A 126 -16.03 10.54 -6.96
C ARG A 126 -15.96 9.65 -8.19
N HIS A 127 -16.81 9.92 -9.19
CA HIS A 127 -17.01 9.07 -10.35
C HIS A 127 -16.87 9.79 -11.69
N ASN A 128 -16.47 11.07 -11.69
CA ASN A 128 -16.31 11.90 -12.88
C ASN A 128 -17.61 12.06 -13.68
N PHE A 129 -18.74 12.18 -13.00
CA PHE A 129 -20.01 12.46 -13.64
C PHE A 129 -19.98 13.87 -14.26
N LYS A 130 -20.52 13.99 -15.48
CA LYS A 130 -20.54 15.26 -16.22
C LYS A 130 -21.45 16.31 -15.57
N GLY A 131 -22.50 15.87 -14.86
CA GLY A 131 -23.55 16.74 -14.41
C GLY A 131 -24.48 17.16 -15.55
N GLN A 132 -25.19 18.27 -15.39
CA GLN A 132 -26.12 18.82 -16.37
C GLN A 132 -25.67 20.21 -16.81
N GLY A 133 -26.11 20.63 -18.01
CA GLY A 133 -25.78 21.93 -18.57
C GLY A 133 -26.25 23.12 -17.73
N ALA A 134 -25.65 24.29 -17.95
CA ALA A 134 -25.96 25.50 -17.19
C ALA A 134 -27.18 26.27 -17.72
N SER A 135 -27.74 25.92 -18.87
CA SER A 135 -28.86 26.60 -19.54
C SER A 135 -29.94 25.60 -20.02
N HIS A 136 -30.83 26.02 -20.90
CA HIS A 136 -31.93 25.24 -21.43
C HIS A 136 -32.90 24.71 -20.36
N GLY A 137 -33.31 25.59 -19.44
CA GLY A 137 -34.29 25.28 -18.40
C GLY A 137 -33.77 24.48 -17.23
N ASN A 138 -32.48 24.28 -17.12
CA ASN A 138 -31.89 23.60 -15.99
C ASN A 138 -31.82 24.51 -14.76
N HIS A 139 -32.58 24.19 -13.71
CA HIS A 139 -32.58 24.89 -12.44
C HIS A 139 -32.13 23.97 -11.30
N LYS A 140 -31.12 24.43 -10.51
CA LYS A 140 -30.67 23.77 -9.28
C LYS A 140 -30.20 22.28 -9.39
N LYS A 141 -30.07 21.75 -10.61
CA LYS A 141 -29.71 20.33 -10.85
C LYS A 141 -28.34 20.15 -11.53
N HIS A 142 -27.55 21.21 -11.65
CA HIS A 142 -26.27 21.20 -12.39
C HIS A 142 -25.30 20.08 -11.95
N ARG A 143 -25.27 19.74 -10.66
CA ARG A 143 -24.36 18.76 -10.10
C ARG A 143 -25.04 17.46 -9.66
N SER A 144 -26.31 17.26 -10.05
CA SER A 144 -27.03 16.04 -9.68
C SER A 144 -26.58 14.84 -10.51
N PRO A 145 -26.70 13.59 -9.97
CA PRO A 145 -26.27 12.39 -10.68
C PRO A 145 -27.12 12.04 -11.91
N GLY A 146 -28.33 12.60 -12.03
CA GLY A 146 -29.30 12.21 -13.05
C GLY A 146 -30.13 10.98 -12.63
N SER A 147 -30.60 10.22 -13.61
CA SER A 147 -31.34 8.98 -13.33
C SER A 147 -30.47 7.93 -12.69
N ILE A 148 -31.03 7.21 -11.70
CA ILE A 148 -30.34 6.13 -10.98
C ILE A 148 -30.94 4.75 -11.28
N GLY A 149 -31.97 4.68 -12.12
CA GLY A 149 -32.63 3.42 -12.49
C GLY A 149 -33.79 3.64 -13.47
N ALA A 150 -34.46 2.56 -13.76
CA ALA A 150 -35.68 2.53 -14.57
C ALA A 150 -36.94 2.67 -13.69
N CYS A 151 -38.11 2.69 -14.29
CA CYS A 151 -39.40 2.92 -13.62
C CYS A 151 -39.88 1.69 -12.83
N ALA A 152 -41.13 1.23 -13.09
CA ALA A 152 -41.78 0.15 -12.36
C ALA A 152 -41.04 -1.20 -12.43
N THR A 153 -40.30 -1.45 -13.50
CA THR A 153 -39.47 -2.63 -13.66
C THR A 153 -37.99 -2.18 -13.79
N PRO A 154 -37.07 -2.62 -12.90
CA PRO A 154 -37.14 -3.68 -11.89
C PRO A 154 -37.60 -3.20 -10.51
N SER A 155 -38.14 -1.99 -10.35
CA SER A 155 -38.61 -1.40 -9.09
C SER A 155 -37.58 -1.30 -7.96
N ARG A 156 -36.30 -1.25 -8.33
CA ARG A 156 -35.17 -1.14 -7.41
C ARG A 156 -33.97 -0.48 -8.09
N VAL A 157 -33.06 0.06 -7.30
CA VAL A 157 -31.74 0.49 -7.77
C VAL A 157 -30.79 -0.69 -7.68
N PHE A 158 -30.03 -0.96 -8.73
CA PHE A 158 -29.09 -2.08 -8.75
C PHE A 158 -27.94 -1.83 -7.76
N LYS A 159 -27.47 -2.93 -7.15
CA LYS A 159 -26.24 -2.90 -6.33
C LYS A 159 -25.04 -2.45 -7.18
N GLY A 160 -24.16 -1.64 -6.60
CA GLY A 160 -22.99 -1.14 -7.32
C GLY A 160 -23.26 0.11 -8.17
N THR A 161 -24.49 0.62 -8.27
CA THR A 161 -24.78 1.91 -8.92
C THR A 161 -23.94 3.02 -8.30
N ARG A 162 -23.24 3.76 -9.16
CA ARG A 162 -22.32 4.82 -8.72
C ARG A 162 -23.09 6.00 -8.13
N MET A 163 -22.81 6.30 -6.87
CA MET A 163 -23.45 7.39 -6.12
C MET A 163 -22.42 8.18 -5.33
N ALA A 164 -22.86 9.32 -4.77
CA ALA A 164 -22.11 10.06 -3.79
C ALA A 164 -21.76 9.19 -2.58
N GLY A 165 -20.66 9.46 -1.90
CA GLY A 165 -20.23 8.73 -0.73
C GLY A 165 -18.79 9.05 -0.33
N ARG A 166 -18.26 8.30 0.64
CA ARG A 166 -16.88 8.45 1.11
C ARG A 166 -15.89 8.20 -0.03
N MET A 167 -14.93 9.08 -0.17
CA MET A 167 -13.84 8.98 -1.13
C MET A 167 -12.50 9.03 -0.41
N GLY A 168 -11.55 8.20 -0.84
CA GLY A 168 -10.25 8.06 -0.18
C GLY A 168 -10.33 7.36 1.19
N GLY A 169 -9.22 7.27 1.89
CA GLY A 169 -9.10 6.49 3.12
C GLY A 169 -9.27 4.98 2.89
N GLN A 170 -9.00 4.53 1.69
CA GLN A 170 -9.08 3.14 1.26
C GLN A 170 -7.69 2.63 0.93
N GLN A 171 -7.48 1.33 1.09
CA GLN A 171 -6.25 0.68 0.64
C GLN A 171 -6.19 0.73 -0.89
N VAL A 172 -5.05 1.22 -1.39
CA VAL A 172 -4.75 1.34 -2.82
C VAL A 172 -3.39 0.73 -3.07
N THR A 173 -3.28 -0.01 -4.16
CA THR A 173 -2.02 -0.57 -4.65
C THR A 173 -1.61 0.16 -5.92
N THR A 174 -0.42 0.74 -5.92
CA THR A 174 0.24 1.24 -7.13
C THR A 174 1.18 0.17 -7.62
N LEU A 175 0.92 -0.32 -8.84
CA LEU A 175 1.64 -1.46 -9.40
C LEU A 175 2.90 -1.03 -10.15
N ASN A 176 3.89 -1.93 -10.21
CA ASN A 176 5.07 -1.85 -11.07
C ASN A 176 5.87 -0.55 -10.90
N LEU A 177 6.16 -0.16 -9.67
CA LEU A 177 7.07 0.95 -9.40
C LEU A 177 8.50 0.44 -9.37
N GLU A 178 9.41 1.15 -10.01
CA GLU A 178 10.83 0.84 -10.05
C GLU A 178 11.52 1.36 -8.78
N ILE A 179 12.37 0.53 -8.15
CA ILE A 179 13.27 0.97 -7.09
C ILE A 179 14.47 1.60 -7.74
N VAL A 180 14.71 2.87 -7.46
CA VAL A 180 15.87 3.60 -8.00
C VAL A 180 17.11 3.35 -7.15
N GLN A 181 16.93 3.35 -5.82
CA GLN A 181 18.01 3.14 -4.88
C GLN A 181 17.47 2.54 -3.58
N ALA A 182 18.21 1.60 -3.00
CA ALA A 182 18.02 1.12 -1.64
C ALA A 182 19.30 1.45 -0.85
N ASP A 183 19.13 2.11 0.29
CA ASP A 183 20.22 2.52 1.18
C ASP A 183 19.95 1.95 2.58
N PRO A 184 20.55 0.79 2.90
CA PRO A 184 20.36 0.15 4.20
C PRO A 184 20.94 0.97 5.36
N GLU A 185 22.03 1.72 5.16
CA GLU A 185 22.66 2.51 6.22
C GLU A 185 21.77 3.67 6.67
N ARG A 186 21.07 4.29 5.72
CA ARG A 186 20.12 5.38 5.99
C ARG A 186 18.69 4.89 6.21
N GLU A 187 18.44 3.60 6.11
CA GLU A 187 17.12 3.00 6.21
C GLU A 187 16.14 3.57 5.15
N LEU A 188 16.60 3.86 3.93
CA LEU A 188 15.81 4.51 2.90
C LEU A 188 15.67 3.65 1.64
N ILE A 189 14.49 3.66 1.06
CA ILE A 189 14.24 3.14 -0.29
C ILE A 189 13.64 4.28 -1.13
N LEU A 190 14.26 4.55 -2.29
CA LEU A 190 13.78 5.51 -3.27
C LEU A 190 12.99 4.78 -4.35
N VAL A 191 11.70 5.05 -4.39
CA VAL A 191 10.77 4.45 -5.35
C VAL A 191 10.40 5.48 -6.40
N LYS A 192 10.56 5.17 -7.67
CA LYS A 192 10.24 6.05 -8.79
C LYS A 192 8.74 6.31 -8.88
N GLY A 193 8.37 7.59 -8.88
CA GLY A 193 6.98 8.01 -9.02
C GLY A 193 6.24 8.18 -7.70
N ALA A 194 4.93 8.13 -7.76
CA ALA A 194 4.04 8.44 -6.65
C ALA A 194 3.63 7.17 -5.88
N VAL A 195 3.76 7.21 -4.56
CA VAL A 195 3.25 6.19 -3.63
C VAL A 195 2.00 6.73 -2.94
N PRO A 196 0.92 5.96 -2.79
CA PRO A 196 -0.30 6.41 -2.14
C PRO A 196 -0.11 6.78 -0.66
N GLY A 197 -1.02 7.56 -0.12
CA GLY A 197 -1.05 7.95 1.29
C GLY A 197 -0.39 9.29 1.62
N PRO A 198 -0.57 9.76 2.86
CA PRO A 198 0.05 10.97 3.38
C PRO A 198 1.52 10.74 3.76
N ARG A 199 2.23 11.81 4.09
CA ARG A 199 3.52 11.74 4.79
C ARG A 199 3.32 11.07 6.15
N GLY A 200 4.27 10.25 6.60
CA GLY A 200 4.15 9.42 7.82
C GLY A 200 3.17 8.25 7.67
N GLY A 201 2.58 8.05 6.49
CA GLY A 201 1.72 6.91 6.20
C GLY A 201 2.53 5.63 6.03
N ILE A 202 1.93 4.52 6.48
CA ILE A 202 2.51 3.18 6.33
C ILE A 202 2.37 2.75 4.88
N VAL A 203 3.44 2.20 4.34
CA VAL A 203 3.53 1.66 3.00
C VAL A 203 4.08 0.24 3.09
N VAL A 204 3.42 -0.70 2.45
CA VAL A 204 3.95 -2.03 2.21
C VAL A 204 4.51 -2.05 0.79
N LEU A 205 5.76 -2.38 0.65
CA LEU A 205 6.42 -2.65 -0.63
C LEU A 205 6.53 -4.17 -0.77
N ARG A 206 6.11 -4.69 -1.90
CA ARG A 206 6.23 -6.11 -2.24
C ARG A 206 6.65 -6.26 -3.69
N ASP A 207 7.20 -7.39 -4.05
CA ASP A 207 7.50 -7.71 -5.45
C ASP A 207 6.28 -7.49 -6.33
N ALA A 208 6.50 -6.95 -7.52
CA ALA A 208 5.44 -6.67 -8.48
C ALA A 208 4.85 -7.97 -9.02
N VAL A 209 3.60 -8.24 -8.67
CA VAL A 209 2.87 -9.45 -9.10
C VAL A 209 2.65 -9.48 -10.61
N LYS A 210 2.61 -8.31 -11.26
CA LYS A 210 2.41 -8.15 -12.72
C LYS A 210 3.64 -7.56 -13.40
N ALA A 211 4.83 -7.78 -12.86
CA ALA A 211 6.04 -7.39 -13.55
C ALA A 211 6.09 -8.09 -14.91
N PRO A 212 6.48 -7.38 -15.99
CA PRO A 212 6.78 -8.06 -17.24
C PRO A 212 7.88 -9.08 -16.97
N LEU A 213 7.67 -10.31 -17.41
CA LEU A 213 8.72 -11.32 -17.35
C LEU A 213 9.93 -10.72 -18.08
N VAL A 214 10.98 -10.40 -17.34
CA VAL A 214 12.27 -10.09 -17.94
C VAL A 214 12.65 -11.35 -18.71
N LYS A 215 12.57 -11.29 -20.02
CA LYS A 215 13.07 -12.38 -20.88
C LYS A 215 14.53 -12.53 -20.50
N GLY A 216 14.81 -13.56 -19.71
CA GLY A 216 16.15 -13.86 -19.27
C GLY A 216 17.05 -13.87 -20.49
N GLY A 217 18.07 -13.03 -20.48
CA GLY A 217 19.14 -13.12 -21.44
C GLY A 217 19.65 -14.55 -21.42
N ARG A 218 19.44 -15.27 -22.51
CA ARG A 218 20.20 -16.48 -22.76
C ARG A 218 21.66 -16.05 -22.78
N THR A 219 22.38 -16.38 -21.73
CA THR A 219 23.84 -16.44 -21.81
C THR A 219 24.17 -17.52 -22.83
N SER A 220 24.58 -17.10 -24.00
CA SER A 220 25.27 -17.93 -24.99
C SER A 220 26.66 -18.25 -24.50
#